data_efd4fc29f78a526639d3ee6819ca3b86
#
_entry.id   efd4fc29f78a526639d3ee6819ca3b86
#
_cell.length_a   1.000
_cell.length_b   1.000
_cell.length_c   1.000
_cell.angle_alpha   90.00
_cell.angle_beta   90.00
_cell.angle_gamma   90.00
#
_symmetry.space_group_name_H-M   'P 1'
#
loop_
_entity.id
_entity.type
_entity.pdbx_description
1 polymer ?
#
loop_
_entity_poly.entity_id
_entity_poly.type
_entity_poly.pdbx_seq_one_letter_code
_entity_poly.pdbx_strand_id
1 'polypeptide(L)'
;MALINSICQNLIKPKNLKKILRSKRVKILDCRWYLEDEKKGFLQYRNKHIPNAIFFDIDKISNKESKLPHMFPKTDIFTQFINKSGINKNSEIIIYDQIGFFFFFFVWILFKYFGFKNVKILDGGFHIWKKKKYELESGLRAIKYSRSYTQISMPNLIIN
;
A
#
# COMPACT_ATOMS: atom_id res chain seq x y z
N MET A 1 13.99 10.74 15.65
CA MET A 1 13.83 12.01 14.89
C MET A 1 13.90 11.81 13.38
N ALA A 2 14.96 11.21 12.81
CA ALA A 2 15.09 11.04 11.34
C ALA A 2 13.93 10.28 10.68
N LEU A 3 13.43 9.21 11.29
CA LEU A 3 12.33 8.40 10.76
C LEU A 3 10.99 9.16 10.74
N ILE A 4 10.68 9.90 11.79
CA ILE A 4 9.47 10.73 11.88
C ILE A 4 9.51 11.83 10.82
N ASN A 5 10.64 12.49 10.63
CA ASN A 5 10.83 13.50 9.59
C ASN A 5 10.65 12.89 8.19
N SER A 6 11.16 11.68 7.96
CA SER A 6 10.98 10.96 6.69
C SER A 6 9.51 10.64 6.43
N ILE A 7 8.74 10.23 7.43
CA ILE A 7 7.29 9.96 7.29
C ILE A 7 6.55 11.27 6.97
N CYS A 8 6.80 12.34 7.71
CA CYS A 8 6.14 13.63 7.49
C CYS A 8 6.37 14.17 6.07
N GLN A 9 7.56 13.98 5.51
CA GLN A 9 7.89 14.37 4.13
C GLN A 9 7.19 13.51 3.08
N ASN A 10 6.74 12.32 3.45
CA ASN A 10 6.06 11.39 2.55
C ASN A 10 4.53 11.35 2.75
N LEU A 11 3.96 12.30 3.47
CA LEU A 11 2.49 12.45 3.56
C LEU A 11 1.94 13.12 2.31
N ILE A 12 0.81 12.60 1.82
CA ILE A 12 0.02 13.25 0.77
C ILE A 12 -1.35 13.65 1.32
N LYS A 13 -1.70 14.92 1.18
CA LYS A 13 -3.02 15.41 1.59
C LYS A 13 -4.11 14.85 0.66
N PRO A 14 -5.32 14.53 1.18
CA PRO A 14 -6.42 14.02 0.36
C PRO A 14 -6.75 14.88 -0.86
N LYS A 15 -6.68 16.21 -0.73
CA LYS A 15 -6.87 17.15 -1.84
C LYS A 15 -5.87 16.94 -2.98
N ASN A 16 -4.62 16.63 -2.64
CA ASN A 16 -3.57 16.41 -3.63
C ASN A 16 -3.71 15.04 -4.29
N LEU A 17 -4.03 13.99 -3.51
CA LEU A 17 -4.34 12.68 -4.08
C LEU A 17 -5.51 12.75 -5.06
N LYS A 18 -6.58 13.47 -4.72
CA LYS A 18 -7.73 13.64 -5.60
C LYS A 18 -7.34 14.19 -7.00
N LYS A 19 -6.38 15.10 -7.07
CA LYS A 19 -5.91 15.68 -8.34
C LYS A 19 -5.20 14.67 -9.25
N ILE A 20 -4.48 13.70 -8.65
CA ILE A 20 -3.65 12.73 -9.38
C ILE A 20 -4.29 11.33 -9.45
N LEU A 21 -5.49 11.16 -8.91
CA LEU A 21 -6.18 9.88 -8.72
C LEU A 21 -6.28 9.05 -10.00
N ARG A 22 -6.43 9.69 -11.16
CA ARG A 22 -6.60 9.03 -12.47
C ARG A 22 -5.30 8.83 -13.24
N SER A 23 -4.16 9.23 -12.68
CA SER A 23 -2.86 9.02 -13.31
C SER A 23 -2.51 7.53 -13.34
N LYS A 24 -2.11 7.02 -14.50
CA LYS A 24 -1.68 5.62 -14.68
C LYS A 24 -0.45 5.26 -13.82
N ARG A 25 0.36 6.25 -13.46
CA ARG A 25 1.56 6.07 -12.61
C ARG A 25 1.20 5.92 -11.13
N VAL A 26 0.06 6.44 -10.71
CA VAL A 26 -0.40 6.36 -9.32
C VAL A 26 -1.00 4.98 -9.05
N LYS A 27 -0.51 4.35 -8.00
CA LYS A 27 -0.97 3.06 -7.49
C LYS A 27 -1.39 3.24 -6.04
N ILE A 28 -2.66 3.02 -5.76
CA ILE A 28 -3.23 3.23 -4.43
C ILE A 28 -3.40 1.87 -3.77
N LEU A 29 -2.93 1.74 -2.55
CA LEU A 29 -3.01 0.51 -1.76
C LEU A 29 -3.92 0.73 -0.56
N ASP A 30 -4.98 -0.06 -0.49
CA ASP A 30 -5.83 -0.17 0.68
C ASP A 30 -5.23 -1.21 1.62
N CYS A 31 -4.70 -0.75 2.74
CA CYS A 31 -4.02 -1.56 3.73
C CYS A 31 -4.85 -1.71 5.02
N ARG A 32 -6.18 -1.58 4.94
CA ARG A 32 -7.06 -1.75 6.10
C ARG A 32 -6.97 -3.17 6.62
N TRP A 33 -6.64 -3.29 7.88
CA TRP A 33 -6.54 -4.56 8.60
C TRP A 33 -7.06 -4.39 10.02
N TYR A 34 -7.58 -5.47 10.62
CA TYR A 34 -8.18 -5.47 11.95
C TYR A 34 -7.74 -6.70 12.71
N LEU A 35 -7.24 -6.50 13.93
CA LEU A 35 -6.72 -7.57 14.78
C LEU A 35 -7.80 -8.61 15.14
N GLU A 36 -9.02 -8.15 15.35
CA GLU A 36 -10.11 -8.99 15.82
C GLU A 36 -10.82 -9.77 14.71
N ASP A 37 -10.64 -9.34 13.44
CA ASP A 37 -11.31 -9.94 12.28
C ASP A 37 -10.46 -9.70 11.01
N GLU A 38 -9.69 -10.70 10.64
CA GLU A 38 -8.81 -10.69 9.45
C GLU A 38 -9.57 -10.42 8.14
N LYS A 39 -10.85 -10.80 8.06
CA LYS A 39 -11.67 -10.60 6.85
C LYS A 39 -12.25 -9.20 6.76
N LYS A 40 -12.37 -8.50 7.86
CA LYS A 40 -13.04 -7.19 7.93
C LYS A 40 -12.42 -6.15 7.01
N GLY A 41 -11.11 -6.09 6.93
CA GLY A 41 -10.41 -5.16 6.02
C GLY A 41 -10.80 -5.38 4.57
N PHE A 42 -10.77 -6.62 4.11
CA PHE A 42 -11.17 -6.99 2.75
C PHE A 42 -12.65 -6.74 2.47
N LEU A 43 -13.54 -7.07 3.41
CA LEU A 43 -14.97 -6.81 3.26
C LEU A 43 -15.28 -5.33 3.17
N GLN A 44 -14.61 -4.51 3.96
CA GLN A 44 -14.73 -3.05 3.88
C GLN A 44 -14.18 -2.49 2.56
N TYR A 45 -13.04 -3.03 2.06
CA TYR A 45 -12.54 -2.68 0.75
C TYR A 45 -13.57 -2.99 -0.34
N ARG A 46 -14.13 -4.20 -0.36
CA ARG A 46 -15.18 -4.58 -1.32
C ARG A 46 -16.40 -3.69 -1.25
N ASN A 47 -16.78 -3.27 -0.06
CA ASN A 47 -17.92 -2.38 0.13
C ASN A 47 -17.63 -0.98 -0.40
N LYS A 48 -16.56 -0.35 0.09
CA LYS A 48 -16.14 0.99 -0.36
C LYS A 48 -14.64 1.20 -0.19
N HIS A 49 -13.99 1.73 -1.23
CA HIS A 49 -12.58 2.08 -1.24
C HIS A 49 -12.33 3.36 -2.05
N ILE A 50 -11.14 3.93 -1.93
CA ILE A 50 -10.70 5.06 -2.75
C ILE A 50 -10.59 4.58 -4.21
N PRO A 51 -11.09 5.37 -5.20
CA PRO A 51 -11.06 4.94 -6.59
C PRO A 51 -9.68 4.48 -7.04
N ASN A 52 -9.67 3.41 -7.82
CA ASN A 52 -8.45 2.75 -8.28
C ASN A 52 -7.60 2.06 -7.19
N ALA A 53 -8.04 1.95 -5.95
CA ALA A 53 -7.30 1.26 -4.93
C ALA A 53 -7.23 -0.26 -5.17
N ILE A 54 -6.11 -0.84 -4.79
CA ILE A 54 -5.83 -2.28 -4.79
C ILE A 54 -5.76 -2.71 -3.33
N PHE A 55 -6.42 -3.79 -2.97
CA PHE A 55 -6.32 -4.32 -1.60
C PHE A 55 -4.95 -4.96 -1.37
N PHE A 56 -4.26 -4.51 -0.35
CA PHE A 56 -3.01 -5.09 0.13
C PHE A 56 -3.31 -6.03 1.29
N ASP A 57 -3.40 -7.33 1.00
CA ASP A 57 -3.68 -8.37 1.98
C ASP A 57 -2.38 -8.70 2.74
N ILE A 58 -2.17 -8.05 3.87
CA ILE A 58 -0.96 -8.22 4.68
C ILE A 58 -0.80 -9.67 5.15
N ASP A 59 -1.90 -10.35 5.48
CA ASP A 59 -1.87 -11.72 5.95
C ASP A 59 -1.41 -12.68 4.85
N LYS A 60 -1.80 -12.46 3.59
CA LYS A 60 -1.34 -13.27 2.47
C LYS A 60 0.08 -12.97 2.03
N ILE A 61 0.50 -11.71 2.14
CA ILE A 61 1.81 -11.26 1.64
C ILE A 61 2.92 -11.55 2.66
N SER A 62 2.64 -11.49 3.95
CA SER A 62 3.62 -11.73 5.03
C SER A 62 4.28 -13.11 4.95
N ASN A 63 5.48 -13.21 5.53
CA ASN A 63 6.21 -14.47 5.60
C ASN A 63 5.49 -15.51 6.46
N LYS A 64 4.97 -16.55 5.82
CA LYS A 64 4.21 -17.63 6.47
C LYS A 64 5.09 -18.62 7.27
N GLU A 65 6.39 -18.63 7.05
CA GLU A 65 7.33 -19.50 7.77
C GLU A 65 7.78 -18.90 9.09
N SER A 66 7.51 -17.61 9.32
CA SER A 66 7.82 -16.94 10.57
C SER A 66 6.81 -17.30 11.65
N LYS A 67 7.32 -17.54 12.88
CA LYS A 67 6.47 -17.65 14.07
C LYS A 67 5.89 -16.31 14.53
N LEU A 68 6.45 -15.20 14.06
CA LEU A 68 5.96 -13.85 14.35
C LEU A 68 5.00 -13.41 13.25
N PRO A 69 3.90 -12.75 13.60
CA PRO A 69 2.95 -12.24 12.61
C PRO A 69 3.56 -11.11 11.79
N HIS A 70 3.08 -10.95 10.57
CA HIS A 70 3.38 -9.83 9.67
C HIS A 70 4.87 -9.57 9.42
N MET A 71 5.70 -10.61 9.41
CA MET A 71 7.11 -10.48 9.03
C MET A 71 7.25 -10.21 7.53
N PHE A 72 8.33 -9.56 7.15
CA PHE A 72 8.60 -9.21 5.75
C PHE A 72 8.52 -10.44 4.86
N PRO A 73 7.83 -10.34 3.71
CA PRO A 73 7.68 -11.45 2.78
C PRO A 73 9.01 -11.86 2.16
N LYS A 74 9.06 -13.08 1.66
CA LYS A 74 10.10 -13.48 0.71
C LYS A 74 10.00 -12.64 -0.56
N THR A 75 11.12 -12.41 -1.21
CA THR A 75 11.23 -11.57 -2.41
C THR A 75 10.31 -12.03 -3.55
N ASP A 76 10.15 -13.34 -3.74
CA ASP A 76 9.30 -13.93 -4.76
C ASP A 76 7.81 -13.63 -4.52
N ILE A 77 7.33 -13.75 -3.29
CA ILE A 77 5.94 -13.42 -2.90
C ILE A 77 5.65 -11.94 -3.14
N PHE A 78 6.57 -11.07 -2.70
CA PHE A 78 6.43 -9.64 -2.92
C PHE A 78 6.45 -9.28 -4.41
N THR A 79 7.37 -9.89 -5.18
CA THR A 79 7.47 -9.71 -6.63
C THR A 79 6.18 -10.13 -7.34
N GLN A 80 5.58 -11.25 -6.95
CA GLN A 80 4.28 -11.69 -7.50
C GLN A 80 3.18 -10.66 -7.25
N PHE A 81 3.11 -10.12 -6.02
CA PHE A 81 2.13 -9.07 -5.70
C PHE A 81 2.35 -7.82 -6.57
N ILE A 82 3.59 -7.32 -6.66
CA ILE A 82 3.96 -6.15 -7.46
C ILE A 82 3.52 -6.32 -8.91
N ASN A 83 3.86 -7.46 -9.52
CA ASN A 83 3.53 -7.73 -10.92
C ASN A 83 2.02 -7.89 -11.14
N LYS A 84 1.33 -8.62 -10.27
CA LYS A 84 -0.14 -8.75 -10.30
C LYS A 84 -0.85 -7.40 -10.13
N SER A 85 -0.27 -6.49 -9.38
CA SER A 85 -0.83 -5.15 -9.13
C SER A 85 -0.49 -4.13 -10.23
N GLY A 86 0.33 -4.51 -11.21
CA GLY A 86 0.82 -3.61 -12.25
C GLY A 86 1.65 -2.45 -11.67
N ILE A 87 2.35 -2.70 -10.57
CA ILE A 87 3.28 -1.78 -9.93
C ILE A 87 4.66 -1.97 -10.56
N ASN A 88 5.39 -0.87 -10.76
CA ASN A 88 6.77 -0.89 -11.23
C ASN A 88 7.59 0.18 -10.50
N LYS A 89 8.90 0.22 -10.76
CA LYS A 89 9.83 1.16 -10.07
C LYS A 89 9.53 2.64 -10.31
N ASN A 90 8.79 2.96 -11.38
CA ASN A 90 8.38 4.34 -11.71
C ASN A 90 6.99 4.69 -11.15
N SER A 91 6.32 3.75 -10.50
CA SER A 91 5.01 3.99 -9.89
C SER A 91 5.12 4.95 -8.72
N GLU A 92 4.14 5.84 -8.59
CA GLU A 92 3.89 6.61 -7.38
C GLU A 92 2.90 5.84 -6.51
N ILE A 93 3.37 5.31 -5.40
CA ILE A 93 2.60 4.41 -4.53
C ILE A 93 2.01 5.24 -3.40
N ILE A 94 0.69 5.16 -3.25
CA ILE A 94 -0.03 5.82 -2.16
C ILE A 94 -0.65 4.76 -1.28
N ILE A 95 -0.31 4.79 -0.01
CA ILE A 95 -0.76 3.81 0.98
C ILE A 95 -1.77 4.48 1.90
N TYR A 96 -2.85 3.78 2.22
CA TYR A 96 -3.77 4.22 3.26
C TYR A 96 -4.30 3.04 4.07
N ASP A 97 -4.65 3.31 5.32
CA ASP A 97 -5.44 2.44 6.19
C ASP A 97 -6.72 3.15 6.64
N GLN A 98 -7.40 2.64 7.67
CA GLN A 98 -8.65 3.21 8.15
C GLN A 98 -8.51 4.64 8.67
N ILE A 99 -7.49 4.90 9.50
CA ILE A 99 -7.31 6.16 10.24
C ILE A 99 -5.93 6.78 10.08
N GLY A 100 -5.03 6.16 9.35
CA GLY A 100 -3.68 6.65 9.11
C GLY A 100 -2.71 6.38 10.26
N PHE A 101 -2.83 5.26 11.02
CA PHE A 101 -2.03 5.12 12.24
C PHE A 101 -1.26 3.80 12.44
N PHE A 102 -1.65 2.64 11.87
CA PHE A 102 -1.00 1.37 12.25
C PHE A 102 -0.32 0.62 11.11
N PHE A 103 -1.07 0.23 10.09
CA PHE A 103 -0.54 -0.68 9.07
C PHE A 103 0.14 0.01 7.90
N PHE A 104 -0.19 1.27 7.64
CA PHE A 104 0.48 2.02 6.58
C PHE A 104 2.00 2.07 6.80
N PHE A 105 2.45 2.15 8.06
CA PHE A 105 3.87 2.26 8.38
C PHE A 105 4.64 1.00 8.01
N PHE A 106 4.10 -0.18 8.37
CA PHE A 106 4.70 -1.46 7.98
C PHE A 106 4.79 -1.57 6.45
N VAL A 107 3.70 -1.27 5.74
CA VAL A 107 3.67 -1.36 4.28
C VAL A 107 4.60 -0.33 3.65
N TRP A 108 4.66 0.88 4.21
CA TRP A 108 5.59 1.91 3.74
C TRP A 108 7.05 1.47 3.87
N ILE A 109 7.45 0.95 5.04
CA ILE A 109 8.81 0.41 5.26
C ILE A 109 9.06 -0.75 4.30
N LEU A 110 8.11 -1.66 4.12
CA LEU A 110 8.22 -2.79 3.22
C LEU A 110 8.54 -2.35 1.78
N PHE A 111 7.82 -1.38 1.25
CA PHE A 111 8.10 -0.85 -0.09
C PHE A 111 9.46 -0.15 -0.16
N LYS A 112 9.83 0.62 0.87
CA LYS A 112 11.17 1.25 0.96
C LYS A 112 12.27 0.20 1.01
N TYR A 113 12.09 -0.85 1.80
CA TYR A 113 13.02 -1.97 1.89
C TYR A 113 13.27 -2.63 0.53
N PHE A 114 12.23 -2.83 -0.27
CA PHE A 114 12.35 -3.34 -1.62
C PHE A 114 12.73 -2.28 -2.68
N GLY A 115 13.19 -1.11 -2.26
CA GLY A 115 13.80 -0.08 -3.10
C GLY A 115 12.81 0.78 -3.90
N PHE A 116 11.55 0.87 -3.50
CA PHE A 116 10.61 1.82 -4.08
C PHE A 116 10.84 3.21 -3.50
N LYS A 117 11.14 4.18 -4.35
CA LYS A 117 11.48 5.55 -3.95
C LYS A 117 10.23 6.40 -3.70
N ASN A 118 9.26 6.34 -4.58
CA ASN A 118 8.03 7.14 -4.55
C ASN A 118 6.90 6.43 -3.78
N VAL A 119 7.00 6.42 -2.46
CA VAL A 119 5.99 5.83 -1.58
C VAL A 119 5.49 6.89 -0.62
N LYS A 120 4.20 7.21 -0.69
CA LYS A 120 3.55 8.22 0.14
C LYS A 120 2.42 7.60 0.96
N ILE A 121 2.05 8.27 2.03
CA ILE A 121 1.01 7.87 2.95
C ILE A 121 -0.11 8.90 2.89
N LEU A 122 -1.36 8.45 2.76
CA LEU A 122 -2.52 9.34 2.77
C LEU A 122 -2.75 9.91 4.17
N ASP A 123 -2.60 11.21 4.31
CA ASP A 123 -2.83 11.93 5.55
C ASP A 123 -4.29 11.76 6.02
N GLY A 124 -4.47 11.18 7.21
CA GLY A 124 -5.75 10.86 7.84
C GLY A 124 -6.49 9.65 7.25
N GLY A 125 -5.87 8.90 6.33
CA GLY A 125 -6.36 7.64 5.81
C GLY A 125 -7.74 7.70 5.16
N PHE A 126 -8.43 6.55 5.13
CA PHE A 126 -9.77 6.42 4.55
C PHE A 126 -10.81 7.28 5.27
N HIS A 127 -10.66 7.44 6.59
CA HIS A 127 -11.59 8.22 7.39
C HIS A 127 -11.70 9.67 6.90
N ILE A 128 -10.58 10.35 6.71
CA ILE A 128 -10.57 11.74 6.23
C ILE A 128 -11.03 11.84 4.78
N TRP A 129 -10.66 10.89 3.91
CA TRP A 129 -11.16 10.83 2.53
C TRP A 129 -12.69 10.80 2.49
N LYS A 130 -13.30 9.90 3.27
CA LYS A 130 -14.76 9.76 3.40
C LYS A 130 -15.42 11.01 4.02
N LYS A 131 -14.82 11.58 5.08
CA LYS A 131 -15.31 12.82 5.73
C LYS A 131 -15.36 13.99 4.75
N LYS A 132 -14.43 14.05 3.81
CA LYS A 132 -14.42 15.07 2.73
C LYS A 132 -15.42 14.78 1.62
N LYS A 133 -16.19 13.72 1.71
CA LYS A 133 -17.19 13.29 0.71
C LYS A 133 -16.58 13.14 -0.70
N TYR A 134 -15.34 12.69 -0.78
CA TYR A 134 -14.70 12.39 -2.06
C TYR A 134 -15.23 11.07 -2.63
N GLU A 135 -15.09 10.92 -3.95
CA GLU A 135 -15.52 9.74 -4.71
C GLU A 135 -15.01 8.43 -4.08
N LEU A 136 -15.87 7.43 -4.08
CA LEU A 136 -15.58 6.07 -3.61
C LEU A 136 -16.01 5.06 -4.67
N GLU A 137 -15.29 3.97 -4.77
CA GLU A 137 -15.64 2.80 -5.58
C GLU A 137 -16.05 1.63 -4.70
N SER A 138 -16.73 0.65 -5.31
CA SER A 138 -17.16 -0.61 -4.69
C SER A 138 -16.76 -1.79 -5.57
N GLY A 139 -16.70 -2.99 -4.98
CA GLY A 139 -16.39 -4.22 -5.69
C GLY A 139 -14.90 -4.52 -5.74
N LEU A 140 -14.52 -5.42 -6.65
CA LEU A 140 -13.12 -5.77 -6.88
C LEU A 140 -12.61 -5.03 -8.10
N ARG A 141 -11.46 -4.39 -7.96
CA ARG A 141 -10.81 -3.79 -9.11
C ARG A 141 -10.27 -4.89 -10.03
N ALA A 142 -10.68 -4.84 -11.30
CA ALA A 142 -10.03 -5.62 -12.35
C ALA A 142 -8.64 -5.04 -12.61
N ILE A 143 -7.60 -5.76 -12.18
CA ILE A 143 -6.22 -5.35 -12.41
C ILE A 143 -5.83 -5.80 -13.82
N LYS A 144 -5.50 -4.85 -14.69
CA LYS A 144 -4.87 -5.16 -15.96
C LYS A 144 -3.39 -5.48 -15.66
N TYR A 145 -3.02 -6.73 -15.84
CA TYR A 145 -1.61 -7.15 -15.71
C TYR A 145 -0.71 -6.25 -16.56
N SER A 146 0.37 -5.75 -15.97
CA SER A 146 1.41 -5.08 -16.74
C SER A 146 2.12 -6.13 -17.58
N ARG A 147 2.36 -5.82 -18.87
CA ARG A 147 3.23 -6.66 -19.73
C ARG A 147 4.70 -6.57 -19.33
N SER A 148 5.07 -5.58 -18.51
CA SER A 148 6.43 -5.42 -18.00
C SER A 148 6.59 -6.14 -16.67
N TYR A 149 7.43 -7.16 -16.64
CA TYR A 149 7.83 -7.84 -15.40
C TYR A 149 8.79 -6.93 -14.62
N THR A 150 8.46 -6.66 -13.37
CA THR A 150 9.34 -5.93 -12.44
C THR A 150 10.08 -6.93 -11.58
N GLN A 151 11.39 -7.07 -11.81
CA GLN A 151 12.24 -7.87 -10.95
C GLN A 151 12.57 -7.06 -9.68
N ILE A 152 12.29 -7.65 -8.52
CA ILE A 152 12.65 -7.12 -7.22
C ILE A 152 13.87 -7.90 -6.72
N SER A 153 14.94 -7.21 -6.42
CA SER A 153 16.11 -7.78 -5.75
C SER A 153 16.07 -7.45 -4.26
N MET A 154 16.61 -8.36 -3.43
CA MET A 154 16.86 -8.04 -2.03
C MET A 154 17.82 -6.86 -1.95
N PRO A 155 17.56 -5.88 -1.08
CA PRO A 155 18.55 -4.84 -0.83
C PRO A 155 19.81 -5.50 -0.22
N ASN A 156 20.97 -5.11 -0.70
CA ASN A 156 22.22 -5.42 0.00
C ASN A 156 22.18 -4.64 1.33
N LEU A 157 21.74 -5.29 2.38
CA LEU A 157 21.93 -4.79 3.74
C LEU A 157 23.41 -4.88 4.06
N ILE A 158 24.16 -3.85 3.67
CA ILE A 158 25.47 -3.61 4.29
C ILE A 158 25.14 -3.05 5.68
N ILE A 159 25.10 -3.95 6.65
CA ILE A 159 25.13 -3.57 8.06
C ILE A 159 26.59 -3.20 8.32
N ASN A 160 26.90 -1.91 8.25
CA ASN A 160 28.12 -1.36 8.81
C ASN A 160 27.89 -1.08 10.29
#